data_cb114f5a56eea6f9f5c4aee3937aceb0
#
_entry.id   cb114f5a56eea6f9f5c4aee3937aceb0
#
_cell.length_a   1.000
_cell.length_b   1.000
_cell.length_c   1.000
_cell.angle_alpha   90.00
_cell.angle_beta   90.00
_cell.angle_gamma   90.00
#
_symmetry.space_group_name_H-M   'P 1'
#
loop_
_entity.id
_entity.type
_entity.pdbx_description
1 polymer ?
#
loop_
_entity_poly.entity_id
_entity_poly.type
_entity_poly.pdbx_seq_one_letter_code
_entity_poly.pdbx_strand_id
1 'polypeptide(L)'
;MGLLDRLAPRKNEPDARLSSAPAPAGDPVFATKALHKFLTCLTSRESPVLIDLGPVVGSNVTFFGERLGCKIFVEDIFAGLDRHSRDGTLDKLPEFLKHRFPQPSGSVDGILCWDLIDYLDRPAARELASELTRVLRPAGVLLGFFGTAQPREARYTKFIIVDAVNLKHRPYPSARGRQAILLNRDIIRLFSGLRVSDSFLLQNNLREILFRKPA
;
A
#
# COMPACT_ATOMS: atom_id res chain seq x y z
N MET A 1 85.76 4.21 -4.27
CA MET A 1 85.07 5.47 -4.40
C MET A 1 83.65 5.16 -4.82
N GLY A 2 82.80 5.05 -4.11
CA GLY A 2 82.00 5.54 -3.10
C GLY A 2 80.56 5.25 -3.51
N LEU A 3 80.09 4.02 -3.21
CA LEU A 3 78.78 3.47 -3.60
C LEU A 3 77.86 3.52 -2.36
N LEU A 4 77.49 4.73 -1.91
CA LEU A 4 76.59 4.89 -0.76
C LEU A 4 75.82 6.23 -0.80
N ASP A 5 74.94 6.34 -1.79
CA ASP A 5 74.05 7.51 -1.80
C ASP A 5 72.75 7.25 -2.58
N ARG A 6 71.97 6.29 -2.16
CA ARG A 6 70.60 6.08 -2.66
C ARG A 6 69.77 5.24 -1.70
N LEU A 7 69.47 5.77 -0.53
CA LEU A 7 68.39 5.24 0.32
C LEU A 7 67.71 6.41 1.05
N ALA A 8 66.92 7.17 0.29
CA ALA A 8 65.94 8.04 0.91
C ALA A 8 64.63 7.24 1.08
N PRO A 9 63.99 7.24 2.24
CA PRO A 9 62.73 6.52 2.45
C PRO A 9 61.60 7.27 1.75
N ARG A 10 60.87 6.55 0.88
CA ARG A 10 59.59 7.03 0.33
C ARG A 10 58.59 7.16 1.47
N LYS A 11 58.11 8.38 1.70
CA LYS A 11 56.94 8.65 2.51
C LYS A 11 55.74 7.98 1.84
N ASN A 12 55.20 6.91 2.47
CA ASN A 12 53.89 6.39 2.19
C ASN A 12 52.88 7.41 2.71
N GLU A 13 52.19 8.11 1.86
CA GLU A 13 50.95 8.76 2.17
C GLU A 13 49.86 7.67 2.31
N PRO A 14 49.06 7.65 3.39
CA PRO A 14 47.93 6.76 3.46
C PRO A 14 46.78 7.38 2.67
N ASP A 15 46.58 6.88 1.45
CA ASP A 15 45.38 7.13 0.66
C ASP A 15 44.20 6.35 1.25
N ALA A 16 43.64 6.88 2.28
CA ALA A 16 42.46 6.33 2.94
C ALA A 16 41.26 7.26 2.82
N ARG A 17 40.85 7.53 1.58
CA ARG A 17 39.47 7.94 1.34
C ARG A 17 38.62 6.69 1.11
N LEU A 18 38.37 5.96 2.18
CA LEU A 18 37.23 5.08 2.28
C LEU A 18 35.99 5.97 2.20
N SER A 19 35.47 6.14 0.99
CA SER A 19 34.13 6.65 0.76
C SER A 19 33.18 5.75 1.53
N SER A 20 32.80 6.17 2.72
CA SER A 20 31.68 5.57 3.45
C SER A 20 30.44 5.84 2.60
N ALA A 21 30.00 4.84 1.83
CA ALA A 21 28.67 4.87 1.25
C ALA A 21 27.68 5.15 2.39
N PRO A 22 26.76 6.11 2.26
CA PRO A 22 25.78 6.37 3.30
C PRO A 22 25.02 5.08 3.55
N ALA A 23 24.88 4.71 4.83
CA ALA A 23 24.04 3.59 5.23
C ALA A 23 22.68 3.73 4.55
N PRO A 24 22.07 2.64 4.04
CA PRO A 24 20.80 2.72 3.35
C PRO A 24 19.80 3.44 4.25
N ALA A 25 19.30 4.60 3.79
CA ALA A 25 18.29 5.34 4.49
C ALA A 25 17.11 4.39 4.75
N GLY A 26 16.69 4.25 6.01
CA GLY A 26 15.55 3.39 6.38
C GLY A 26 14.31 3.80 5.58
N ASP A 27 13.36 2.86 5.41
CA ASP A 27 12.11 3.14 4.72
C ASP A 27 11.44 4.41 5.30
N PRO A 28 10.98 5.35 4.45
CA PRO A 28 10.40 6.61 4.93
C PRO A 28 9.09 6.38 5.71
N VAL A 29 8.90 7.15 6.77
CA VAL A 29 7.67 7.17 7.57
C VAL A 29 6.90 8.44 7.26
N PHE A 30 5.60 8.30 6.99
CA PHE A 30 4.69 9.40 6.72
C PHE A 30 3.51 9.39 7.66
N ALA A 31 3.08 10.58 8.06
CA ALA A 31 1.86 10.73 8.84
C ALA A 31 0.63 10.40 7.96
N THR A 32 -0.34 9.72 8.57
CA THR A 32 -1.67 9.43 8.00
C THR A 32 -2.75 10.08 8.86
N LYS A 33 -3.77 10.63 8.22
CA LYS A 33 -4.91 11.27 8.90
C LYS A 33 -6.15 10.38 8.92
N ALA A 34 -6.31 9.53 7.89
CA ALA A 34 -7.48 8.68 7.75
C ALA A 34 -7.36 7.37 8.52
N LEU A 35 -6.15 6.84 8.75
CA LEU A 35 -5.95 5.57 9.46
C LEU A 35 -6.54 5.60 10.86
N HIS A 36 -6.27 6.65 11.65
CA HIS A 36 -6.83 6.77 12.99
C HIS A 36 -8.37 6.69 13.00
N LYS A 37 -9.01 7.39 12.07
CA LYS A 37 -10.48 7.36 11.92
C LYS A 37 -10.99 5.97 11.49
N PHE A 38 -10.27 5.32 10.57
CA PHE A 38 -10.54 3.94 10.17
C PHE A 38 -10.49 3.00 11.38
N LEU A 39 -9.42 3.08 12.18
CA LEU A 39 -9.23 2.28 13.39
C LEU A 39 -10.35 2.52 14.41
N THR A 40 -10.73 3.79 14.64
CA THR A 40 -11.84 4.13 15.54
C THR A 40 -13.15 3.48 15.10
N CYS A 41 -13.45 3.50 13.79
CA CYS A 41 -14.64 2.83 13.27
C CYS A 41 -14.58 1.31 13.45
N LEU A 42 -13.40 0.71 13.26
CA LEU A 42 -13.20 -0.72 13.36
C LEU A 42 -13.33 -1.19 14.82
N THR A 43 -12.66 -0.53 15.75
CA THR A 43 -12.63 -0.88 17.18
C THR A 43 -13.94 -0.55 17.92
N SER A 44 -14.89 0.12 17.28
CA SER A 44 -16.25 0.29 17.84
C SER A 44 -17.04 -1.02 17.87
N ARG A 45 -16.47 -2.12 17.39
CA ARG A 45 -17.07 -3.45 17.32
C ARG A 45 -16.24 -4.47 18.06
N GLU A 46 -16.91 -5.45 18.59
CA GLU A 46 -16.30 -6.66 19.13
C GLU A 46 -15.91 -7.59 17.97
N SER A 47 -14.65 -8.07 17.95
CA SER A 47 -14.11 -9.01 16.95
C SER A 47 -14.38 -8.59 15.49
N PRO A 48 -13.96 -7.37 15.04
CA PRO A 48 -14.27 -6.89 13.72
C PRO A 48 -13.58 -7.72 12.64
N VAL A 49 -14.26 -7.85 11.49
CA VAL A 49 -13.71 -8.54 10.29
C VAL A 49 -13.05 -7.53 9.37
N LEU A 50 -11.78 -7.77 9.06
CA LEU A 50 -10.94 -6.90 8.23
C LEU A 50 -10.43 -7.66 7.01
N ILE A 51 -10.49 -7.03 5.83
CA ILE A 51 -9.76 -7.46 4.64
C ILE A 51 -8.60 -6.48 4.38
N ASP A 52 -7.39 -7.02 4.23
CA ASP A 52 -6.20 -6.29 3.76
C ASP A 52 -5.86 -6.76 2.34
N LEU A 53 -5.94 -5.85 1.36
CA LEU A 53 -5.66 -6.14 -0.06
C LEU A 53 -4.17 -6.04 -0.42
N GLY A 54 -3.35 -5.59 0.52
CA GLY A 54 -1.91 -5.44 0.34
C GLY A 54 -1.17 -6.76 0.47
N PRO A 55 0.14 -6.74 0.18
CA PRO A 55 1.01 -7.87 0.42
C PRO A 55 1.11 -8.16 1.91
N VAL A 56 1.35 -9.42 2.26
CA VAL A 56 1.49 -9.83 3.66
C VAL A 56 2.60 -9.02 4.36
N VAL A 57 2.22 -8.34 5.44
CA VAL A 57 3.12 -7.63 6.36
C VAL A 57 2.86 -8.17 7.77
N GLY A 58 3.80 -8.96 8.31
CA GLY A 58 3.61 -9.63 9.60
C GLY A 58 3.26 -8.68 10.75
N SER A 59 3.91 -7.50 10.80
CA SER A 59 3.59 -6.48 11.82
C SER A 59 2.18 -5.91 11.72
N ASN A 60 1.61 -5.81 10.49
CA ASN A 60 0.22 -5.40 10.31
C ASN A 60 -0.74 -6.50 10.80
N VAL A 61 -0.43 -7.76 10.49
CA VAL A 61 -1.22 -8.91 10.97
C VAL A 61 -1.25 -8.95 12.49
N THR A 62 -0.08 -8.80 13.15
CA THR A 62 0.01 -8.69 14.62
C THR A 62 -0.76 -7.48 15.15
N PHE A 63 -0.63 -6.31 14.49
CA PHE A 63 -1.31 -5.10 14.92
C PHE A 63 -2.85 -5.26 14.91
N PHE A 64 -3.41 -5.76 13.82
CA PHE A 64 -4.86 -5.94 13.72
C PHE A 64 -5.37 -7.16 14.48
N GLY A 65 -4.67 -8.31 14.38
CA GLY A 65 -5.11 -9.55 15.01
C GLY A 65 -4.93 -9.54 16.52
N GLU A 66 -3.72 -9.28 16.99
CA GLU A 66 -3.38 -9.43 18.41
C GLU A 66 -3.74 -8.20 19.24
N ARG A 67 -3.50 -6.98 18.70
CA ARG A 67 -3.74 -5.75 19.48
C ARG A 67 -5.18 -5.26 19.38
N LEU A 68 -5.84 -5.43 18.23
CA LEU A 68 -7.20 -4.94 17.99
C LEU A 68 -8.27 -6.05 17.98
N GLY A 69 -7.87 -7.31 18.10
CA GLY A 69 -8.81 -8.45 18.12
C GLY A 69 -9.55 -8.65 16.79
N CYS A 70 -9.01 -8.17 15.66
CA CYS A 70 -9.66 -8.32 14.38
C CYS A 70 -9.48 -9.73 13.81
N LYS A 71 -10.54 -10.27 13.19
CA LYS A 71 -10.40 -11.38 12.24
C LYS A 71 -9.91 -10.82 10.91
N ILE A 72 -8.61 -11.01 10.59
CA ILE A 72 -7.99 -10.45 9.39
C ILE A 72 -7.90 -11.48 8.27
N PHE A 73 -8.26 -11.06 7.04
CA PHE A 73 -8.02 -11.76 5.79
C PHE A 73 -7.04 -10.93 4.95
N VAL A 74 -5.87 -11.49 4.64
CA VAL A 74 -4.89 -10.85 3.74
C VAL A 74 -5.04 -11.46 2.36
N GLU A 75 -5.46 -10.66 1.38
CA GLU A 75 -5.82 -11.14 0.05
C GLU A 75 -4.73 -10.93 -1.01
N ASP A 76 -3.67 -10.21 -0.71
CA ASP A 76 -2.51 -9.92 -1.60
C ASP A 76 -2.87 -9.87 -3.10
N ILE A 77 -3.69 -8.89 -3.47
CA ILE A 77 -4.12 -8.71 -4.87
C ILE A 77 -2.93 -8.33 -5.79
N PHE A 78 -1.89 -7.69 -5.21
CA PHE A 78 -0.70 -7.33 -6.00
C PHE A 78 0.02 -8.56 -6.56
N ALA A 79 0.10 -9.67 -5.81
CA ALA A 79 0.65 -10.93 -6.31
C ALA A 79 -0.17 -11.50 -7.49
N GLY A 80 -1.50 -11.39 -7.42
CA GLY A 80 -2.40 -11.75 -8.52
C GLY A 80 -2.18 -10.88 -9.76
N LEU A 81 -2.09 -9.56 -9.57
CA LEU A 81 -1.85 -8.59 -10.63
C LEU A 81 -0.50 -8.84 -11.33
N ASP A 82 0.56 -9.08 -10.57
CA ASP A 82 1.89 -9.39 -11.12
C ASP A 82 1.90 -10.69 -11.92
N ARG A 83 1.18 -11.72 -11.46
CA ARG A 83 1.03 -12.96 -12.20
C ARG A 83 0.34 -12.73 -13.54
N HIS A 84 -0.84 -12.10 -13.55
CA HIS A 84 -1.58 -11.80 -14.78
C HIS A 84 -0.77 -10.91 -15.73
N SER A 85 0.02 -9.98 -15.21
CA SER A 85 0.90 -9.13 -16.01
C SER A 85 2.00 -9.92 -16.70
N ARG A 86 2.67 -10.84 -15.98
CA ARG A 86 3.74 -11.69 -16.54
C ARG A 86 3.21 -12.71 -17.53
N ASP A 87 2.02 -13.25 -17.26
CA ASP A 87 1.40 -14.28 -18.10
C ASP A 87 0.66 -13.68 -19.32
N GLY A 88 0.62 -12.34 -19.45
CA GLY A 88 -0.08 -11.68 -20.54
C GLY A 88 -1.62 -11.84 -20.51
N THR A 89 -2.19 -12.11 -19.32
CA THR A 89 -3.62 -12.42 -19.13
C THR A 89 -4.36 -11.33 -18.33
N LEU A 90 -3.97 -10.07 -18.51
CA LEU A 90 -4.61 -8.93 -17.81
C LEU A 90 -6.08 -8.76 -18.18
N ASP A 91 -6.50 -9.21 -19.36
CA ASP A 91 -7.89 -9.27 -19.80
C ASP A 91 -8.77 -10.15 -18.91
N LYS A 92 -8.19 -11.14 -18.23
CA LYS A 92 -8.87 -12.06 -17.29
C LYS A 92 -8.90 -11.53 -15.85
N LEU A 93 -8.22 -10.41 -15.57
CA LEU A 93 -8.15 -9.86 -14.23
C LEU A 93 -9.51 -9.49 -13.64
N PRO A 94 -10.47 -8.90 -14.38
CA PRO A 94 -11.81 -8.64 -13.86
C PRO A 94 -12.52 -9.90 -13.37
N GLU A 95 -12.46 -11.00 -14.12
CA GLU A 95 -13.09 -12.27 -13.73
C GLU A 95 -12.40 -12.89 -12.50
N PHE A 96 -11.07 -12.80 -12.42
CA PHE A 96 -10.32 -13.19 -11.22
C PHE A 96 -10.78 -12.41 -9.99
N LEU A 97 -10.94 -11.09 -10.09
CA LEU A 97 -11.36 -10.22 -8.98
C LEU A 97 -12.79 -10.50 -8.54
N LYS A 98 -13.70 -10.80 -9.47
CA LYS A 98 -15.09 -11.14 -9.19
C LYS A 98 -15.26 -12.38 -8.28
N HIS A 99 -14.36 -13.34 -8.42
CA HIS A 99 -14.40 -14.59 -7.63
C HIS A 99 -13.38 -14.62 -6.49
N ARG A 100 -12.69 -13.50 -6.23
CA ARG A 100 -11.59 -13.48 -5.26
C ARG A 100 -12.08 -13.45 -3.81
N PHE A 101 -13.25 -12.88 -3.55
CA PHE A 101 -13.74 -12.63 -2.20
C PHE A 101 -14.86 -13.60 -1.80
N PRO A 102 -14.52 -14.70 -1.09
CA PRO A 102 -15.54 -15.70 -0.66
C PRO A 102 -16.42 -15.18 0.50
N GLN A 103 -16.09 -14.02 1.07
CA GLN A 103 -16.83 -13.43 2.17
C GLN A 103 -18.26 -13.12 1.72
N PRO A 104 -19.28 -13.46 2.56
CA PRO A 104 -20.66 -13.10 2.28
C PRO A 104 -20.88 -11.60 2.11
N SER A 105 -21.91 -11.22 1.37
CA SER A 105 -22.31 -9.81 1.26
C SER A 105 -22.59 -9.21 2.62
N GLY A 106 -22.02 -8.02 2.88
CA GLY A 106 -22.25 -7.31 4.14
C GLY A 106 -21.64 -7.94 5.38
N SER A 107 -20.56 -8.73 5.25
CA SER A 107 -19.95 -9.45 6.39
C SER A 107 -18.63 -8.84 6.87
N VAL A 108 -18.09 -7.83 6.19
CA VAL A 108 -16.79 -7.23 6.47
C VAL A 108 -16.95 -5.85 7.09
N ASP A 109 -16.26 -5.59 8.20
CA ASP A 109 -16.31 -4.32 8.93
C ASP A 109 -15.40 -3.26 8.35
N GLY A 110 -14.21 -3.67 7.89
CA GLY A 110 -13.21 -2.77 7.34
C GLY A 110 -12.44 -3.37 6.17
N ILE A 111 -12.01 -2.51 5.25
CA ILE A 111 -11.18 -2.90 4.11
C ILE A 111 -10.02 -1.92 3.98
N LEU A 112 -8.79 -2.44 3.92
CA LEU A 112 -7.57 -1.71 3.56
C LEU A 112 -7.29 -1.94 2.07
N CYS A 113 -7.66 -0.96 1.25
CA CYS A 113 -7.47 -1.03 -0.20
C CYS A 113 -6.09 -0.52 -0.63
N TRP A 114 -5.41 0.24 0.26
CA TRP A 114 -4.13 0.89 -0.02
C TRP A 114 -4.16 1.67 -1.34
N ASP A 115 -3.09 1.66 -2.12
CA ASP A 115 -3.00 2.31 -3.44
C ASP A 115 -3.27 1.35 -4.62
N LEU A 116 -3.92 0.20 -4.36
CA LEU A 116 -4.14 -0.87 -5.34
C LEU A 116 -4.88 -0.40 -6.60
N ILE A 117 -5.89 0.44 -6.45
CA ILE A 117 -6.72 0.93 -7.57
C ILE A 117 -5.88 1.64 -8.65
N ASP A 118 -4.79 2.31 -8.25
CA ASP A 118 -3.92 3.04 -9.19
C ASP A 118 -3.22 2.13 -10.21
N TYR A 119 -3.12 0.83 -9.93
CA TYR A 119 -2.44 -0.17 -10.76
C TYR A 119 -3.39 -0.96 -11.66
N LEU A 120 -4.70 -0.78 -11.49
CA LEU A 120 -5.73 -1.49 -12.26
C LEU A 120 -6.17 -0.67 -13.48
N ASP A 121 -6.53 -1.37 -14.55
CA ASP A 121 -7.30 -0.76 -15.62
C ASP A 121 -8.75 -0.54 -15.19
N ARG A 122 -9.52 0.18 -16.02
CA ARG A 122 -10.90 0.54 -15.66
C ARG A 122 -11.82 -0.68 -15.45
N PRO A 123 -11.80 -1.74 -16.29
CA PRO A 123 -12.62 -2.93 -16.04
C PRO A 123 -12.29 -3.60 -14.71
N ALA A 124 -11.02 -3.87 -14.43
CA ALA A 124 -10.58 -4.51 -13.19
C ALA A 124 -10.88 -3.65 -11.96
N ALA A 125 -10.65 -2.32 -12.04
CA ALA A 125 -10.96 -1.41 -10.96
C ALA A 125 -12.45 -1.37 -10.62
N ARG A 126 -13.34 -1.41 -11.63
CA ARG A 126 -14.80 -1.47 -11.43
C ARG A 126 -15.22 -2.76 -10.76
N GLU A 127 -14.70 -3.89 -11.22
CA GLU A 127 -15.04 -5.19 -10.64
C GLU A 127 -14.59 -5.26 -9.19
N LEU A 128 -13.33 -4.85 -8.90
CA LEU A 128 -12.84 -4.79 -7.54
C LEU A 128 -13.71 -3.89 -6.66
N ALA A 129 -14.02 -2.67 -7.08
CA ALA A 129 -14.84 -1.74 -6.31
C ALA A 129 -16.26 -2.29 -6.05
N SER A 130 -16.85 -3.00 -7.02
CA SER A 130 -18.12 -3.70 -6.88
C SER A 130 -18.06 -4.77 -5.78
N GLU A 131 -17.05 -5.64 -5.83
CA GLU A 131 -16.87 -6.72 -4.86
C GLU A 131 -16.58 -6.19 -3.45
N LEU A 132 -15.71 -5.17 -3.33
CA LEU A 132 -15.43 -4.54 -2.05
C LEU A 132 -16.71 -3.89 -1.45
N THR A 133 -17.51 -3.25 -2.28
CA THR A 133 -18.80 -2.69 -1.87
C THR A 133 -19.78 -3.80 -1.46
N ARG A 134 -19.79 -4.93 -2.15
CA ARG A 134 -20.64 -6.10 -1.84
C ARG A 134 -20.32 -6.66 -0.45
N VAL A 135 -19.03 -6.98 -0.20
CA VAL A 135 -18.62 -7.63 1.05
C VAL A 135 -18.67 -6.69 2.25
N LEU A 136 -18.46 -5.39 2.05
CA LEU A 136 -18.52 -4.39 3.11
C LEU A 136 -19.95 -4.30 3.67
N ARG A 137 -20.10 -4.37 4.99
CA ARG A 137 -21.41 -4.27 5.65
C ARG A 137 -21.92 -2.81 5.68
N PRO A 138 -23.22 -2.60 5.93
CA PRO A 138 -23.73 -1.27 6.25
C PRO A 138 -22.96 -0.63 7.41
N ALA A 139 -22.64 0.65 7.29
CA ALA A 139 -21.77 1.43 8.17
C ALA A 139 -20.31 0.94 8.27
N GLY A 140 -19.90 -0.07 7.51
CA GLY A 140 -18.50 -0.50 7.34
C GLY A 140 -17.65 0.54 6.61
N VAL A 141 -16.34 0.45 6.76
CA VAL A 141 -15.39 1.47 6.27
C VAL A 141 -14.34 0.87 5.32
N LEU A 142 -13.96 1.64 4.29
CA LEU A 142 -12.87 1.31 3.39
C LEU A 142 -11.87 2.47 3.38
N LEU A 143 -10.60 2.16 3.61
CA LEU A 143 -9.50 3.11 3.49
C LEU A 143 -8.75 2.85 2.19
N GLY A 144 -8.68 3.87 1.32
CA GLY A 144 -7.93 3.84 0.06
C GLY A 144 -6.94 4.98 -0.04
N PHE A 145 -5.81 4.71 -0.69
CA PHE A 145 -4.81 5.71 -1.09
C PHE A 145 -4.80 5.84 -2.60
N PHE A 146 -4.61 7.06 -3.08
CA PHE A 146 -4.62 7.38 -4.50
C PHE A 146 -3.48 8.33 -4.81
N GLY A 147 -2.63 7.99 -5.77
CA GLY A 147 -1.54 8.83 -6.21
C GLY A 147 -2.02 10.10 -6.90
N THR A 148 -1.37 11.22 -6.63
CA THR A 148 -1.64 12.51 -7.29
C THR A 148 -0.56 12.87 -8.30
N ALA A 149 0.51 12.05 -8.39
CA ALA A 149 1.59 12.17 -9.35
C ALA A 149 2.04 10.78 -9.83
N GLN A 150 2.54 10.68 -11.06
CA GLN A 150 3.15 9.46 -11.56
C GLN A 150 4.52 9.25 -10.92
N PRO A 151 4.81 8.06 -10.37
CA PRO A 151 6.15 7.74 -9.92
C PRO A 151 7.09 7.57 -11.11
N ARG A 152 8.37 7.87 -10.91
CA ARG A 152 9.42 7.70 -11.94
C ARG A 152 9.67 6.24 -12.30
N GLU A 153 9.42 5.34 -11.37
CA GLU A 153 9.69 3.91 -11.52
C GLU A 153 8.44 3.08 -11.19
N ALA A 154 8.30 1.93 -11.86
CA ALA A 154 7.24 0.97 -11.55
C ALA A 154 7.55 0.28 -10.21
N ARG A 155 6.82 0.63 -9.18
CA ARG A 155 6.97 0.09 -7.83
C ARG A 155 5.61 -0.03 -7.16
N TYR A 156 5.44 -1.06 -6.36
CA TYR A 156 4.39 -1.15 -5.36
C TYR A 156 4.89 -0.60 -4.02
N THR A 157 3.98 -0.27 -3.14
CA THR A 157 4.30 0.15 -1.78
C THR A 157 3.72 -0.83 -0.77
N LYS A 158 4.58 -1.37 0.12
CA LYS A 158 4.10 -2.02 1.35
C LYS A 158 3.89 -0.94 2.40
N PHE A 159 2.64 -0.80 2.82
CA PHE A 159 2.27 0.12 3.89
C PHE A 159 2.37 -0.63 5.22
N ILE A 160 3.33 -0.24 6.04
CA ILE A 160 3.63 -0.88 7.33
C ILE A 160 3.13 0.05 8.42
N ILE A 161 2.21 -0.41 9.25
CA ILE A 161 1.66 0.36 10.34
C ILE A 161 2.73 0.48 11.44
N VAL A 162 3.12 1.72 11.74
CA VAL A 162 4.00 2.06 12.86
C VAL A 162 3.15 2.28 14.11
N ASP A 163 2.12 3.12 13.96
CA ASP A 163 1.11 3.41 14.98
C ASP A 163 -0.19 3.90 14.31
N ALA A 164 -1.13 4.42 15.09
CA ALA A 164 -2.44 4.86 14.61
C ALA A 164 -2.39 6.07 13.65
N VAL A 165 -1.26 6.78 13.56
CA VAL A 165 -1.11 8.02 12.79
C VAL A 165 0.12 8.05 11.90
N ASN A 166 0.92 6.97 11.86
CA ASN A 166 2.12 6.86 11.06
C ASN A 166 2.19 5.55 10.29
N LEU A 167 2.56 5.63 9.02
CA LEU A 167 2.82 4.51 8.11
C LEU A 167 4.25 4.59 7.58
N LYS A 168 4.95 3.48 7.61
CA LYS A 168 6.20 3.30 6.89
C LYS A 168 5.90 2.81 5.48
N HIS A 169 6.48 3.46 4.48
CA HIS A 169 6.31 3.13 3.08
C HIS A 169 7.55 2.39 2.58
N ARG A 170 7.41 1.11 2.31
CA ARG A 170 8.48 0.28 1.76
C ARG A 170 8.21 -0.01 0.30
N PRO A 171 8.96 0.60 -0.65
CA PRO A 171 8.83 0.27 -2.06
C PRO A 171 9.36 -1.15 -2.34
N TYR A 172 8.72 -1.82 -3.30
CA TYR A 172 9.21 -3.10 -3.82
C TYR A 172 8.92 -3.22 -5.32
N PRO A 173 9.70 -4.05 -6.05
CA PRO A 173 9.54 -4.20 -7.49
C PRO A 173 8.11 -4.61 -7.87
N SER A 174 7.62 -4.08 -9.00
CA SER A 174 6.36 -4.46 -9.60
C SER A 174 6.52 -4.79 -11.07
N ALA A 175 5.73 -5.71 -11.60
CA ALA A 175 5.67 -6.00 -13.02
C ALA A 175 4.93 -4.89 -13.80
N ARG A 176 4.17 -4.04 -13.11
CA ARG A 176 3.31 -3.01 -13.69
C ARG A 176 3.34 -1.72 -12.88
N GLY A 177 3.53 -0.58 -13.56
CA GLY A 177 3.40 0.74 -12.95
C GLY A 177 1.95 1.18 -12.75
N ARG A 178 1.75 2.31 -12.10
CA ARG A 178 0.43 2.97 -12.01
C ARG A 178 -0.12 3.26 -13.40
N GLN A 179 -1.41 2.96 -13.60
CA GLN A 179 -2.04 3.06 -14.92
C GLN A 179 -2.49 4.48 -15.23
N ALA A 180 -3.06 5.18 -14.24
CA ALA A 180 -3.51 6.56 -14.38
C ALA A 180 -3.57 7.26 -13.02
N ILE A 181 -3.47 8.58 -13.05
CA ILE A 181 -3.84 9.42 -11.91
C ILE A 181 -5.35 9.62 -11.96
N LEU A 182 -6.05 9.10 -10.94
CA LEU A 182 -7.49 9.22 -10.85
C LEU A 182 -7.88 10.58 -10.27
N LEU A 183 -8.81 11.27 -10.93
CA LEU A 183 -9.42 12.47 -10.38
C LEU A 183 -10.42 12.12 -9.27
N ASN A 184 -10.63 13.01 -8.34
CA ASN A 184 -11.60 12.82 -7.23
C ASN A 184 -12.97 12.32 -7.71
N ARG A 185 -13.51 12.95 -8.77
CA ARG A 185 -14.81 12.56 -9.34
C ARG A 185 -14.83 11.12 -9.85
N ASP A 186 -13.70 10.64 -10.40
CA ASP A 186 -13.61 9.29 -10.97
C ASP A 186 -13.49 8.25 -9.84
N ILE A 187 -12.75 8.57 -8.77
CA ILE A 187 -12.67 7.74 -7.56
C ILE A 187 -14.05 7.63 -6.90
N ILE A 188 -14.76 8.76 -6.70
CA ILE A 188 -16.10 8.76 -6.09
C ILE A 188 -17.09 7.97 -6.95
N ARG A 189 -17.01 8.10 -8.29
CA ARG A 189 -17.86 7.34 -9.23
C ARG A 189 -17.55 5.85 -9.17
N LEU A 190 -16.27 5.47 -9.03
CA LEU A 190 -15.85 4.09 -8.92
C LEU A 190 -16.48 3.41 -7.70
N PHE A 191 -16.52 4.11 -6.57
CA PHE A 191 -17.11 3.64 -5.31
C PHE A 191 -18.51 4.23 -5.07
N SER A 192 -19.36 4.29 -6.11
CA SER A 192 -20.69 4.94 -6.06
C SER A 192 -21.64 4.36 -5.01
N GLY A 193 -21.42 3.11 -4.55
CA GLY A 193 -22.14 2.50 -3.44
C GLY A 193 -21.66 2.90 -2.05
N LEU A 194 -20.61 3.72 -1.96
CA LEU A 194 -20.03 4.21 -0.72
C LEU A 194 -20.10 5.75 -0.68
N ARG A 195 -20.08 6.31 0.52
CA ARG A 195 -19.96 7.77 0.74
C ARG A 195 -18.57 8.10 1.23
N VAL A 196 -17.99 9.18 0.73
CA VAL A 196 -16.74 9.74 1.27
C VAL A 196 -17.05 10.29 2.66
N SER A 197 -16.42 9.72 3.68
CA SER A 197 -16.45 10.23 5.05
C SER A 197 -15.39 11.32 5.25
N ASP A 198 -14.18 11.03 4.78
CA ASP A 198 -13.03 11.93 4.91
C ASP A 198 -12.12 11.82 3.70
N SER A 199 -11.46 12.94 3.35
CA SER A 199 -10.45 12.98 2.29
C SER A 199 -9.33 13.94 2.66
N PHE A 200 -8.08 13.48 2.56
CA PHE A 200 -6.90 14.26 2.90
C PHE A 200 -5.87 14.18 1.76
N LEU A 201 -5.33 15.33 1.39
CA LEU A 201 -4.16 15.40 0.52
C LEU A 201 -2.90 15.42 1.38
N LEU A 202 -1.99 14.49 1.16
CA LEU A 202 -0.74 14.37 1.89
C LEU A 202 0.42 15.01 1.11
N GLN A 203 1.48 15.38 1.84
CA GLN A 203 2.68 15.99 1.23
C GLN A 203 3.48 15.05 0.32
N ASN A 204 3.30 13.72 0.49
CA ASN A 204 3.98 12.68 -0.30
C ASN A 204 3.26 12.31 -1.61
N ASN A 205 2.46 13.22 -2.18
CA ASN A 205 1.68 13.01 -3.40
C ASN A 205 0.69 11.83 -3.31
N LEU A 206 0.16 11.56 -2.14
CA LEU A 206 -0.94 10.63 -1.92
C LEU A 206 -2.18 11.39 -1.44
N ARG A 207 -3.33 10.90 -1.84
CA ARG A 207 -4.64 11.26 -1.29
C ARG A 207 -5.16 10.07 -0.50
N GLU A 208 -5.46 10.29 0.77
CA GLU A 208 -6.19 9.33 1.60
C GLU A 208 -7.69 9.60 1.48
N ILE A 209 -8.47 8.56 1.28
CA ILE A 209 -9.94 8.65 1.33
C ILE A 209 -10.46 7.55 2.24
N LEU A 210 -11.26 7.95 3.21
CA LEU A 210 -12.06 7.06 4.03
C LEU A 210 -13.48 7.05 3.47
N PHE A 211 -13.89 5.88 2.99
CA PHE A 211 -15.26 5.64 2.55
C PHE A 211 -16.05 4.93 3.65
N ARG A 212 -17.35 5.15 3.66
CA ARG A 212 -18.31 4.46 4.52
C ARG A 212 -19.48 3.96 3.69
N LYS A 213 -19.89 2.72 3.89
CA LYS A 213 -21.11 2.21 3.28
C LYS A 213 -22.32 2.80 4.01
N PRO A 214 -23.34 3.32 3.32
CA PRO A 214 -24.60 3.75 3.94
C PRO A 214 -25.21 2.65 4.81
N ALA A 215 -25.92 3.06 5.86
CA ALA A 215 -26.68 2.16 6.73
C ALA A 215 -27.89 1.59 6.01
#